data_a39289f945811979ee90b46136697851
#
_entry.id   a39289f945811979ee90b46136697851
#
_cell.length_a   1.000
_cell.length_b   1.000
_cell.length_c   1.000
_cell.angle_alpha   90.00
_cell.angle_beta   90.00
_cell.angle_gamma   90.00
#
_symmetry.space_group_name_H-M   'P 1'
#
loop_
_entity.id
_entity.type
_entity.pdbx_description
1 polymer ?
#
loop_
_entity_poly.entity_id
_entity_poly.type
_entity_poly.pdbx_seq_one_letter_code
_entity_poly.pdbx_strand_id
1 'polypeptide(L)'
;LFKEVNYNLKDVRDTKLVKPIDIGLLPNEIKNIGNTKKRKDMFIKIVLPLIVKENNKIRVDRKRLFTILNKNSNTDIEKKWLEKKYKQYGVRKNDLSTLKVRMDEIPVSLAIAQAAKETGWGTSRFALKGNALFGQWTWSGEGLKPKNADEGKDHKVMKFHSLQLSVRAYLRNLNTHSTYKNLRKARTELRNQNKPLDSLILSKHLDKYLSLIHI
;
A
#
# COMPACT_ATOMS: atom_id res chain seq x y z
N LEU A 1 1.43 -21.35 11.80
CA LEU A 1 1.09 -19.96 12.09
C LEU A 1 -0.41 -19.67 11.94
N PHE A 2 -1.04 -19.73 10.73
CA PHE A 2 -2.46 -19.36 10.57
C PHE A 2 -3.43 -20.26 11.32
N LYS A 3 -3.12 -21.56 11.45
CA LYS A 3 -3.89 -22.51 12.25
C LYS A 3 -3.76 -22.21 13.75
N GLU A 4 -2.57 -21.97 14.24
CA GLU A 4 -2.27 -21.69 15.65
C GLU A 4 -3.00 -20.44 16.16
N VAL A 5 -3.06 -19.39 15.32
CA VAL A 5 -3.76 -18.14 15.66
C VAL A 5 -5.24 -18.15 15.26
N ASN A 6 -5.75 -19.28 14.78
CA ASN A 6 -7.11 -19.43 14.27
C ASN A 6 -7.51 -18.27 13.35
N TYR A 7 -6.71 -18.02 12.29
CA TYR A 7 -6.97 -16.97 11.33
C TYR A 7 -7.52 -17.54 10.03
N ASN A 8 -8.77 -17.24 9.72
CA ASN A 8 -9.39 -17.63 8.47
C ASN A 8 -10.14 -16.46 7.81
N LEU A 9 -10.28 -16.51 6.49
CA LEU A 9 -10.88 -15.42 5.71
C LEU A 9 -12.41 -15.36 5.85
N LYS A 10 -13.06 -16.45 6.27
CA LYS A 10 -14.50 -16.47 6.52
C LYS A 10 -14.81 -15.54 7.70
N ASP A 11 -14.13 -15.72 8.82
CA ASP A 11 -14.30 -14.88 10.01
C ASP A 11 -14.05 -13.39 9.69
N VAL A 12 -13.03 -13.11 8.86
CA VAL A 12 -12.76 -11.73 8.43
C VAL A 12 -13.92 -11.15 7.60
N ARG A 13 -14.53 -11.95 6.71
CA ARG A 13 -15.70 -11.50 5.94
C ARG A 13 -16.89 -11.23 6.82
N ASP A 14 -17.12 -12.07 7.82
CA ASP A 14 -18.26 -12.00 8.71
C ASP A 14 -18.12 -10.87 9.73
N THR A 15 -16.96 -10.77 10.38
CA THR A 15 -16.73 -9.82 11.49
C THR A 15 -16.11 -8.49 11.05
N LYS A 16 -15.54 -8.40 9.84
CA LYS A 16 -14.70 -7.29 9.35
C LYS A 16 -13.43 -7.05 10.20
N LEU A 17 -13.09 -7.96 11.10
CA LEU A 17 -11.91 -7.87 11.95
C LEU A 17 -10.76 -8.68 11.36
N VAL A 18 -9.59 -8.07 11.30
CA VAL A 18 -8.36 -8.70 10.81
C VAL A 18 -7.40 -8.87 11.98
N LYS A 19 -7.00 -10.11 12.25
CA LYS A 19 -5.99 -10.40 13.28
C LYS A 19 -4.64 -9.79 12.88
N PRO A 20 -3.93 -9.13 13.79
CA PRO A 20 -2.60 -8.61 13.52
C PRO A 20 -1.61 -9.78 13.41
N ILE A 21 -1.20 -10.08 12.18
CA ILE A 21 -0.19 -11.10 11.89
C ILE A 21 0.96 -10.40 11.19
N ASP A 22 2.17 -10.63 11.69
CA ASP A 22 3.40 -10.06 11.10
C ASP A 22 4.16 -11.17 10.36
N ILE A 23 4.10 -11.12 9.03
CA ILE A 23 4.85 -12.03 8.16
C ILE A 23 5.88 -11.19 7.41
N GLY A 24 7.15 -11.42 7.74
CA GLY A 24 8.27 -10.65 7.17
C GLY A 24 8.50 -10.94 5.69
N LEU A 25 8.39 -12.21 5.31
CA LEU A 25 8.74 -12.71 3.98
C LEU A 25 7.60 -13.53 3.39
N LEU A 26 7.50 -13.54 2.06
CA LEU A 26 6.57 -14.42 1.37
C LEU A 26 7.13 -15.85 1.36
N PRO A 27 6.38 -16.87 1.85
CA PRO A 27 6.84 -18.26 1.84
C PRO A 27 7.09 -18.75 0.41
N ASN A 28 8.25 -19.34 0.17
CA ASN A 28 8.58 -19.90 -1.16
C ASN A 28 7.61 -21.01 -1.59
N GLU A 29 7.03 -21.70 -0.64
CA GLU A 29 6.07 -22.80 -0.84
C GLU A 29 4.77 -22.34 -1.49
N ILE A 30 4.47 -21.05 -1.48
CA ILE A 30 3.24 -20.50 -2.09
C ILE A 30 3.16 -20.84 -3.59
N LYS A 31 4.30 -20.88 -4.28
CA LYS A 31 4.38 -21.24 -5.71
C LYS A 31 4.04 -22.72 -5.98
N ASN A 32 4.24 -23.59 -4.98
CA ASN A 32 4.01 -25.03 -5.07
C ASN A 32 2.56 -25.42 -4.77
N ILE A 33 1.71 -24.46 -4.36
CA ILE A 33 0.30 -24.73 -4.12
C ILE A 33 -0.42 -24.86 -5.46
N GLY A 34 -0.64 -26.10 -5.92
CA GLY A 34 -1.28 -26.39 -7.21
C GLY A 34 -2.74 -25.91 -7.28
N ASN A 35 -3.49 -26.01 -6.18
CA ASN A 35 -4.86 -25.53 -6.12
C ASN A 35 -4.91 -23.99 -6.09
N THR A 36 -5.42 -23.41 -7.15
CA THR A 36 -5.49 -21.95 -7.34
C THR A 36 -6.27 -21.24 -6.24
N LYS A 37 -7.39 -21.80 -5.77
CA LYS A 37 -8.20 -21.23 -4.68
C LYS A 37 -7.40 -21.18 -3.38
N LYS A 38 -6.77 -22.30 -3.00
CA LYS A 38 -5.92 -22.38 -1.80
C LYS A 38 -4.76 -21.39 -1.86
N ARG A 39 -4.11 -21.24 -3.03
CA ARG A 39 -3.03 -20.28 -3.23
C ARG A 39 -3.50 -18.82 -3.08
N LYS A 40 -4.63 -18.46 -3.69
CA LYS A 40 -5.24 -17.14 -3.54
C LYS A 40 -5.60 -16.84 -2.09
N ASP A 41 -6.23 -17.78 -1.41
CA ASP A 41 -6.58 -17.65 0.01
C ASP A 41 -5.33 -17.46 0.89
N MET A 42 -4.27 -18.23 0.62
CA MET A 42 -2.99 -18.08 1.32
C MET A 42 -2.37 -16.69 1.10
N PHE A 43 -2.33 -16.24 -0.15
CA PHE A 43 -1.82 -14.91 -0.50
C PHE A 43 -2.60 -13.80 0.22
N ILE A 44 -3.93 -13.86 0.19
CA ILE A 44 -4.77 -12.88 0.88
C ILE A 44 -4.52 -12.91 2.39
N LYS A 45 -4.43 -14.09 3.01
CA LYS A 45 -4.11 -14.23 4.45
C LYS A 45 -2.80 -13.54 4.83
N ILE A 46 -1.80 -13.55 3.93
CA ILE A 46 -0.50 -12.91 4.16
C ILE A 46 -0.59 -11.38 3.98
N VAL A 47 -1.19 -10.93 2.89
CA VAL A 47 -1.12 -9.52 2.48
C VAL A 47 -2.13 -8.63 3.21
N LEU A 48 -3.32 -9.17 3.49
CA LEU A 48 -4.41 -8.42 4.14
C LEU A 48 -4.02 -7.79 5.48
N PRO A 49 -3.42 -8.50 6.45
CA PRO A 49 -3.03 -7.88 7.72
C PRO A 49 -2.02 -6.76 7.56
N LEU A 50 -1.10 -6.88 6.59
CA LEU A 50 -0.08 -5.88 6.33
C LEU A 50 -0.68 -4.57 5.79
N ILE A 51 -1.65 -4.66 4.87
CA ILE A 51 -2.36 -3.50 4.33
C ILE A 51 -3.19 -2.83 5.42
N VAL A 52 -3.94 -3.60 6.21
CA VAL A 52 -4.75 -3.09 7.32
C VAL A 52 -3.86 -2.39 8.36
N LYS A 53 -2.71 -2.96 8.70
CA LYS A 53 -1.74 -2.36 9.64
C LYS A 53 -1.25 -0.99 9.16
N GLU A 54 -0.92 -0.82 7.89
CA GLU A 54 -0.48 0.48 7.36
C GLU A 54 -1.64 1.48 7.22
N ASN A 55 -2.82 1.04 6.77
CA ASN A 55 -4.01 1.89 6.74
C ASN A 55 -4.42 2.37 8.13
N ASN A 56 -4.33 1.52 9.17
CA ASN A 56 -4.59 1.92 10.55
C ASN A 56 -3.65 3.04 11.02
N LYS A 57 -2.36 2.97 10.67
CA LYS A 57 -1.42 4.06 10.97
C LYS A 57 -1.85 5.37 10.29
N ILE A 58 -2.22 5.30 9.01
CA ILE A 58 -2.70 6.46 8.25
C ILE A 58 -3.98 7.02 8.88
N ARG A 59 -4.91 6.15 9.29
CA ARG A 59 -6.17 6.54 9.94
C ARG A 59 -5.94 7.27 11.25
N VAL A 60 -5.04 6.76 12.10
CA VAL A 60 -4.66 7.41 13.36
C VAL A 60 -4.03 8.76 13.10
N ASP A 61 -3.07 8.84 12.16
CA ASP A 61 -2.43 10.08 11.76
C ASP A 61 -3.45 11.09 11.21
N ARG A 62 -4.38 10.63 10.35
CA ARG A 62 -5.44 11.48 9.78
C ARG A 62 -6.39 12.01 10.86
N LYS A 63 -6.80 11.16 11.81
CA LYS A 63 -7.62 11.59 12.96
C LYS A 63 -6.90 12.68 13.75
N ARG A 64 -5.61 12.48 14.06
CA ARG A 64 -4.79 13.48 14.74
C ARG A 64 -4.68 14.78 13.93
N LEU A 65 -4.48 14.70 12.62
CA LEU A 65 -4.46 15.88 11.75
C LEU A 65 -5.74 16.70 11.89
N PHE A 66 -6.91 16.07 11.81
CA PHE A 66 -8.19 16.78 11.95
C PHE A 66 -8.38 17.37 13.35
N THR A 67 -7.95 16.68 14.40
CA THR A 67 -7.94 17.23 15.77
C THR A 67 -7.10 18.52 15.85
N ILE A 68 -5.92 18.52 15.23
CA ILE A 68 -5.03 19.69 15.18
C ILE A 68 -5.65 20.84 14.39
N LEU A 69 -6.29 20.54 13.25
CA LEU A 69 -6.91 21.54 12.38
C LEU A 69 -8.12 22.25 13.03
N ASN A 70 -8.79 21.59 13.96
CA ASN A 70 -9.96 22.14 14.65
C ASN A 70 -9.59 22.99 15.88
N LYS A 71 -8.30 23.23 16.12
CA LYS A 71 -7.83 24.07 17.24
C LYS A 71 -7.52 25.49 16.76
N ASN A 72 -7.74 26.47 17.64
CA ASN A 72 -7.36 27.86 17.39
C ASN A 72 -5.83 28.05 17.44
N SER A 73 -5.13 27.24 18.24
CA SER A 73 -3.67 27.28 18.35
C SER A 73 -3.11 25.88 18.52
N ASN A 74 -1.92 25.65 18.00
CA ASN A 74 -1.23 24.38 18.08
C ASN A 74 -0.02 24.45 19.01
N THR A 75 0.17 23.42 19.81
CA THR A 75 1.35 23.27 20.67
C THR A 75 2.62 23.03 19.83
N ASP A 76 3.79 23.23 20.39
CA ASP A 76 5.07 23.01 19.69
C ASP A 76 5.27 21.52 19.32
N ILE A 77 4.73 20.60 20.12
CA ILE A 77 4.72 19.17 19.80
C ILE A 77 3.89 18.91 18.55
N GLU A 78 2.72 19.55 18.41
CA GLU A 78 1.86 19.44 17.24
C GLU A 78 2.50 20.08 15.99
N LYS A 79 3.13 21.24 16.14
CA LYS A 79 3.89 21.87 15.04
C LYS A 79 5.02 20.98 14.54
N LYS A 80 5.84 20.41 15.44
CA LYS A 80 6.89 19.44 15.10
C LYS A 80 6.33 18.19 14.41
N TRP A 81 5.20 17.68 14.88
CA TRP A 81 4.53 16.53 14.25
C TRP A 81 4.06 16.87 12.83
N LEU A 82 3.44 18.06 12.62
CA LEU A 82 3.05 18.52 11.29
C LEU A 82 4.24 18.67 10.36
N GLU A 83 5.35 19.25 10.80
CA GLU A 83 6.58 19.34 10.00
C GLU A 83 7.10 17.98 9.55
N LYS A 84 7.08 16.99 10.44
CA LYS A 84 7.41 15.59 10.09
C LYS A 84 6.45 15.04 9.03
N LYS A 85 5.13 15.35 9.15
CA LYS A 85 4.13 14.87 8.18
C LYS A 85 4.23 15.59 6.83
N TYR A 86 4.52 16.87 6.78
CA TYR A 86 4.80 17.57 5.53
C TYR A 86 5.95 16.90 4.77
N LYS A 87 7.07 16.62 5.44
CA LYS A 87 8.20 15.89 4.85
C LYS A 87 7.81 14.49 4.40
N GLN A 88 7.11 13.73 5.25
CA GLN A 88 6.67 12.36 4.96
C GLN A 88 5.80 12.27 3.71
N TYR A 89 4.90 13.23 3.52
CA TYR A 89 3.95 13.25 2.40
C TYR A 89 4.40 14.14 1.22
N GLY A 90 5.62 14.69 1.26
CA GLY A 90 6.16 15.55 0.21
C GLY A 90 5.32 16.82 -0.02
N VAL A 91 4.85 17.42 1.07
CA VAL A 91 3.99 18.61 1.07
C VAL A 91 4.80 19.82 1.54
N ARG A 92 4.55 20.98 0.95
CA ARG A 92 5.17 22.23 1.41
C ARG A 92 4.75 22.53 2.86
N LYS A 93 5.64 23.17 3.62
CA LYS A 93 5.33 23.62 4.98
C LYS A 93 4.06 24.49 4.95
N ASN A 94 3.17 24.22 5.89
CA ASN A 94 1.88 24.92 6.07
C ASN A 94 0.80 24.66 4.97
N ASP A 95 1.05 23.82 3.98
CA ASP A 95 0.02 23.41 3.01
C ASP A 95 -0.81 22.25 3.58
N LEU A 96 -1.69 22.59 4.52
CA LEU A 96 -2.59 21.66 5.19
C LEU A 96 -3.63 21.07 4.24
N SER A 97 -4.04 21.79 3.21
CA SER A 97 -5.01 21.34 2.22
C SER A 97 -4.47 20.15 1.43
N THR A 98 -3.26 20.25 0.90
CA THR A 98 -2.58 19.14 0.22
C THR A 98 -2.29 17.98 1.18
N LEU A 99 -1.90 18.28 2.43
CA LEU A 99 -1.66 17.22 3.43
C LEU A 99 -2.92 16.40 3.72
N LYS A 100 -4.09 17.05 3.88
CA LYS A 100 -5.40 16.39 4.04
C LYS A 100 -5.72 15.44 2.89
N VAL A 101 -5.42 15.85 1.66
CA VAL A 101 -5.65 15.03 0.45
C VAL A 101 -4.68 13.85 0.38
N ARG A 102 -3.41 14.05 0.74
CA ARG A 102 -2.38 13.02 0.65
C ARG A 102 -2.41 12.02 1.80
N MET A 103 -2.75 12.46 3.01
CA MET A 103 -2.80 11.62 4.20
C MET A 103 -4.16 10.91 4.31
N ASP A 104 -4.40 9.90 3.46
CA ASP A 104 -5.63 9.12 3.49
C ASP A 104 -5.39 7.66 3.11
N GLU A 105 -6.32 6.80 3.49
CA GLU A 105 -6.27 5.36 3.29
C GLU A 105 -6.41 4.98 1.81
N ILE A 106 -5.91 3.79 1.48
CA ILE A 106 -6.18 3.11 0.21
C ILE A 106 -7.09 1.92 0.49
N PRO A 107 -8.20 1.73 -0.26
CA PRO A 107 -9.08 0.58 -0.05
C PRO A 107 -8.30 -0.73 -0.04
N VAL A 108 -8.60 -1.56 0.95
CA VAL A 108 -7.87 -2.83 1.15
C VAL A 108 -8.01 -3.75 -0.05
N SER A 109 -9.22 -3.86 -0.60
CA SER A 109 -9.50 -4.69 -1.79
C SER A 109 -8.73 -4.20 -3.02
N LEU A 110 -8.58 -2.89 -3.21
CA LEU A 110 -7.78 -2.32 -4.28
C LEU A 110 -6.30 -2.71 -4.14
N ALA A 111 -5.73 -2.56 -2.94
CA ALA A 111 -4.34 -2.91 -2.69
C ALA A 111 -4.08 -4.41 -2.84
N ILE A 112 -5.01 -5.29 -2.38
CA ILE A 112 -4.90 -6.74 -2.57
C ILE A 112 -4.94 -7.10 -4.06
N ALA A 113 -5.86 -6.50 -4.83
CA ALA A 113 -6.00 -6.77 -6.26
C ALA A 113 -4.73 -6.37 -7.03
N GLN A 114 -4.16 -5.20 -6.72
CA GLN A 114 -2.88 -4.76 -7.29
C GLN A 114 -1.75 -5.72 -6.95
N ALA A 115 -1.56 -6.05 -5.67
CA ALA A 115 -0.53 -7.00 -5.25
C ALA A 115 -0.69 -8.37 -5.93
N ALA A 116 -1.91 -8.88 -6.04
CA ALA A 116 -2.22 -10.15 -6.70
C ALA A 116 -1.85 -10.12 -8.19
N LYS A 117 -2.20 -9.04 -8.89
CA LYS A 117 -1.91 -8.87 -10.31
C LYS A 117 -0.40 -8.77 -10.55
N GLU A 118 0.30 -7.91 -9.81
CA GLU A 118 1.74 -7.67 -9.95
C GLU A 118 2.60 -8.90 -9.63
N THR A 119 2.12 -9.76 -8.73
CA THR A 119 2.92 -10.91 -8.27
C THR A 119 2.44 -12.26 -8.80
N GLY A 120 1.37 -12.30 -9.59
CA GLY A 120 0.74 -13.56 -9.95
C GLY A 120 0.30 -14.36 -8.71
N TRP A 121 -0.33 -13.67 -7.74
CA TRP A 121 -0.72 -14.25 -6.45
C TRP A 121 0.48 -14.78 -5.64
N GLY A 122 1.57 -14.03 -5.64
CA GLY A 122 2.76 -14.31 -4.84
C GLY A 122 3.75 -15.29 -5.47
N THR A 123 3.56 -15.67 -6.75
CA THR A 123 4.45 -16.64 -7.41
C THR A 123 5.64 -16.02 -8.13
N SER A 124 5.62 -14.69 -8.35
CA SER A 124 6.68 -14.02 -9.09
C SER A 124 8.03 -14.05 -8.36
N ARG A 125 9.12 -14.10 -9.13
CA ARG A 125 10.49 -14.03 -8.61
C ARG A 125 10.74 -12.79 -7.76
N PHE A 126 10.16 -11.65 -8.17
CA PHE A 126 10.33 -10.38 -7.47
C PHE A 126 9.62 -10.38 -6.10
N ALA A 127 8.44 -11.00 -6.00
CA ALA A 127 7.76 -11.16 -4.73
C ALA A 127 8.53 -12.10 -3.78
N LEU A 128 8.99 -13.25 -4.29
CA LEU A 128 9.66 -14.28 -3.48
C LEU A 128 11.07 -13.90 -3.04
N LYS A 129 11.87 -13.28 -3.92
CA LYS A 129 13.28 -12.94 -3.65
C LYS A 129 13.50 -11.50 -3.20
N GLY A 130 12.53 -10.63 -3.47
CA GLY A 130 12.65 -9.19 -3.22
C GLY A 130 11.57 -8.61 -2.35
N ASN A 131 10.61 -9.40 -1.85
CA ASN A 131 9.42 -8.91 -1.12
C ASN A 131 8.65 -7.80 -1.87
N ALA A 132 8.80 -7.75 -3.21
CA ALA A 132 8.23 -6.71 -4.06
C ALA A 132 6.79 -7.08 -4.43
N LEU A 133 5.82 -6.69 -3.59
CA LEU A 133 4.41 -7.01 -3.80
C LEU A 133 3.75 -6.16 -4.90
N PHE A 134 4.32 -5.00 -5.24
CA PHE A 134 3.70 -4.01 -6.12
C PHE A 134 4.58 -3.59 -7.30
N GLY A 135 5.64 -4.33 -7.60
CA GLY A 135 6.47 -4.11 -8.79
C GLY A 135 7.13 -2.73 -8.90
N GLN A 136 7.39 -2.05 -7.78
CA GLN A 136 7.97 -0.71 -7.79
C GLN A 136 9.40 -0.71 -8.32
N TRP A 137 9.71 0.26 -9.18
CA TRP A 137 11.01 0.43 -9.80
C TRP A 137 11.95 1.33 -8.99
N THR A 138 13.25 1.09 -9.13
CA THR A 138 14.30 1.97 -8.61
C THR A 138 15.42 2.11 -9.65
N TRP A 139 15.96 3.30 -9.76
CA TRP A 139 17.16 3.60 -10.55
C TRP A 139 18.43 3.64 -9.66
N SER A 140 18.23 3.73 -8.34
CA SER A 140 19.31 3.76 -7.34
C SER A 140 18.98 2.83 -6.19
N GLY A 141 19.98 2.14 -5.64
CA GLY A 141 19.81 1.25 -4.51
C GLY A 141 19.64 -0.23 -4.85
N GLU A 142 19.23 -1.01 -3.85
CA GLU A 142 19.05 -2.47 -4.00
C GLU A 142 17.82 -2.80 -4.84
N GLY A 143 18.02 -3.60 -5.89
CA GLY A 143 16.94 -4.06 -6.74
C GLY A 143 17.29 -5.33 -7.51
N LEU A 144 16.25 -5.99 -8.01
CA LEU A 144 16.38 -7.19 -8.85
C LEU A 144 16.21 -6.80 -10.33
N LYS A 145 17.21 -7.07 -11.16
CA LYS A 145 17.10 -6.88 -12.61
C LYS A 145 16.06 -7.84 -13.20
N PRO A 146 15.19 -7.38 -14.13
CA PRO A 146 14.36 -8.28 -14.94
C PRO A 146 15.25 -9.26 -15.72
N LYS A 147 14.76 -10.48 -15.99
CA LYS A 147 15.54 -11.48 -16.76
C LYS A 147 15.79 -11.04 -18.20
N ASN A 148 14.87 -10.27 -18.76
CA ASN A 148 14.90 -9.78 -20.15
C ASN A 148 15.06 -8.25 -20.18
N ALA A 149 15.89 -7.69 -19.29
CA ALA A 149 16.19 -6.26 -19.35
C ALA A 149 17.00 -5.98 -20.62
N ASP A 150 16.53 -5.02 -21.43
CA ASP A 150 17.26 -4.53 -22.57
C ASP A 150 18.64 -4.03 -22.11
N GLU A 151 19.68 -4.29 -22.90
CA GLU A 151 21.02 -3.73 -22.66
C GLU A 151 20.94 -2.21 -22.65
N GLY A 152 21.41 -1.59 -21.54
CA GLY A 152 21.39 -0.14 -21.35
C GLY A 152 20.27 0.44 -20.50
N LYS A 153 19.30 -0.38 -20.05
CA LYS A 153 18.31 0.07 -19.06
C LYS A 153 18.70 -0.32 -17.63
N ASP A 154 19.07 0.67 -16.83
CA ASP A 154 19.54 0.44 -15.44
C ASP A 154 18.43 0.36 -14.38
N HIS A 155 17.16 0.29 -14.80
CA HIS A 155 16.06 0.18 -13.87
C HIS A 155 15.94 -1.24 -13.28
N LYS A 156 15.71 -1.29 -11.98
CA LYS A 156 15.56 -2.53 -11.22
C LYS A 156 14.22 -2.53 -10.48
N VAL A 157 13.65 -3.71 -10.26
CA VAL A 157 12.53 -3.83 -9.33
C VAL A 157 13.09 -3.70 -7.91
N MET A 158 12.55 -2.77 -7.15
CA MET A 158 12.99 -2.47 -5.78
C MET A 158 12.88 -3.71 -4.90
N LYS A 159 13.94 -3.99 -4.13
CA LYS A 159 13.96 -5.05 -3.11
C LYS A 159 13.64 -4.45 -1.75
N PHE A 160 12.83 -5.14 -0.97
CA PHE A 160 12.44 -4.72 0.38
C PHE A 160 12.93 -5.73 1.42
N HIS A 161 13.34 -5.23 2.59
CA HIS A 161 13.72 -6.08 3.72
C HIS A 161 12.53 -6.85 4.31
N SER A 162 11.30 -6.38 4.09
CA SER A 162 10.08 -7.08 4.51
C SER A 162 8.90 -6.75 3.61
N LEU A 163 7.88 -7.62 3.60
CA LEU A 163 6.60 -7.38 2.92
C LEU A 163 5.91 -6.11 3.42
N GLN A 164 6.02 -5.82 4.73
CA GLN A 164 5.45 -4.62 5.33
C GLN A 164 6.01 -3.33 4.72
N LEU A 165 7.32 -3.30 4.42
CA LEU A 165 7.95 -2.15 3.78
C LEU A 165 7.48 -1.97 2.33
N SER A 166 7.26 -3.05 1.60
CA SER A 166 6.68 -2.99 0.25
C SER A 166 5.27 -2.40 0.28
N VAL A 167 4.41 -2.85 1.20
CA VAL A 167 3.06 -2.28 1.38
C VAL A 167 3.13 -0.80 1.73
N ARG A 168 3.99 -0.41 2.68
CA ARG A 168 4.17 1.00 3.07
C ARG A 168 4.62 1.87 1.90
N ALA A 169 5.58 1.40 1.12
CA ALA A 169 6.09 2.11 -0.04
C ALA A 169 4.99 2.29 -1.11
N TYR A 170 4.18 1.27 -1.36
CA TYR A 170 3.04 1.34 -2.27
C TYR A 170 2.00 2.38 -1.82
N LEU A 171 1.53 2.31 -0.57
CA LEU A 171 0.55 3.28 -0.06
C LEU A 171 1.11 4.71 -0.09
N ARG A 172 2.40 4.88 0.24
CA ARG A 172 3.07 6.17 0.13
C ARG A 172 3.10 6.67 -1.31
N ASN A 173 3.44 5.81 -2.27
CA ASN A 173 3.50 6.17 -3.69
C ASN A 173 2.14 6.68 -4.19
N LEU A 174 1.05 5.96 -3.95
CA LEU A 174 -0.29 6.40 -4.31
C LEU A 174 -0.68 7.73 -3.65
N ASN A 175 -0.21 7.94 -2.43
CA ASN A 175 -0.52 9.14 -1.64
C ASN A 175 0.33 10.37 -2.02
N THR A 176 1.51 10.19 -2.65
CA THR A 176 2.45 11.31 -2.85
C THR A 176 2.80 11.57 -4.30
N HIS A 177 2.95 10.55 -5.13
CA HIS A 177 3.44 10.70 -6.49
C HIS A 177 2.44 11.45 -7.39
N SER A 178 2.94 12.30 -8.28
CA SER A 178 2.13 13.17 -9.15
C SER A 178 1.19 12.39 -10.06
N THR A 179 1.62 11.26 -10.58
CA THR A 179 0.83 10.36 -11.46
C THR A 179 -0.53 10.00 -10.85
N TYR A 180 -0.62 9.87 -9.51
CA TYR A 180 -1.86 9.47 -8.82
C TYR A 180 -2.69 10.65 -8.31
N LYS A 181 -2.51 11.85 -8.89
CA LYS A 181 -3.29 13.04 -8.53
C LYS A 181 -4.80 12.79 -8.73
N ASN A 182 -5.20 12.16 -9.84
CA ASN A 182 -6.61 11.88 -10.13
C ASN A 182 -7.22 10.86 -9.17
N LEU A 183 -6.48 9.82 -8.77
CA LEU A 183 -6.91 8.89 -7.72
C LEU A 183 -7.20 9.63 -6.41
N ARG A 184 -6.30 10.52 -6.00
CA ARG A 184 -6.48 11.32 -4.79
C ARG A 184 -7.65 12.30 -4.90
N LYS A 185 -7.89 12.89 -6.08
CA LYS A 185 -9.06 13.74 -6.34
C LYS A 185 -10.35 12.96 -6.19
N ALA A 186 -10.50 11.82 -6.87
CA ALA A 186 -11.67 10.96 -6.76
C ALA A 186 -11.92 10.47 -5.32
N ARG A 187 -10.84 10.13 -4.59
CA ARG A 187 -10.93 9.76 -3.17
C ARG A 187 -11.45 10.92 -2.30
N THR A 188 -10.98 12.14 -2.55
CA THR A 188 -11.44 13.33 -1.85
C THR A 188 -12.90 13.63 -2.13
N GLU A 189 -13.35 13.43 -3.36
CA GLU A 189 -14.77 13.59 -3.74
C GLU A 189 -15.67 12.61 -2.99
N LEU A 190 -15.26 11.33 -2.89
CA LEU A 190 -15.99 10.35 -2.07
C LEU A 190 -16.07 10.78 -0.59
N ARG A 191 -14.95 11.29 -0.03
CA ARG A 191 -14.93 11.80 1.36
C ARG A 191 -15.86 12.99 1.55
N ASN A 192 -15.86 13.95 0.62
CA ASN A 192 -16.73 15.13 0.68
C ASN A 192 -18.23 14.76 0.59
N GLN A 193 -18.55 13.66 -0.08
CA GLN A 193 -19.91 13.11 -0.18
C GLN A 193 -20.25 12.18 0.97
N ASN A 194 -19.39 12.02 1.98
CA ASN A 194 -19.51 11.04 3.06
C ASN A 194 -19.73 9.60 2.58
N LYS A 195 -19.23 9.27 1.38
CA LYS A 195 -19.29 7.93 0.80
C LYS A 195 -18.09 7.07 1.25
N PRO A 196 -18.27 5.75 1.37
CA PRO A 196 -17.15 4.85 1.59
C PRO A 196 -16.16 4.94 0.44
N LEU A 197 -14.88 4.63 0.72
CA LEU A 197 -13.85 4.57 -0.32
C LEU A 197 -14.09 3.33 -1.19
N ASP A 198 -14.62 3.54 -2.38
CA ASP A 198 -14.96 2.49 -3.33
C ASP A 198 -13.74 2.09 -4.18
N SER A 199 -13.38 0.81 -4.13
CA SER A 199 -12.24 0.25 -4.87
C SER A 199 -12.42 0.29 -6.38
N LEU A 200 -13.65 0.09 -6.88
CA LEU A 200 -13.94 0.08 -8.32
C LEU A 200 -13.85 1.49 -8.91
N ILE A 201 -14.37 2.49 -8.18
CA ILE A 201 -14.24 3.89 -8.59
C ILE A 201 -12.76 4.29 -8.63
N LEU A 202 -12.02 3.98 -7.57
CA LEU A 202 -10.61 4.39 -7.45
C LEU A 202 -9.68 3.61 -8.40
N SER A 203 -10.01 2.36 -8.76
CA SER A 203 -9.21 1.56 -9.70
C SER A 203 -9.13 2.17 -11.10
N LYS A 204 -10.17 2.89 -11.53
CA LYS A 204 -10.20 3.60 -12.82
C LYS A 204 -9.10 4.66 -12.98
N HIS A 205 -8.47 5.06 -11.89
CA HIS A 205 -7.39 6.04 -11.86
C HIS A 205 -6.00 5.42 -11.65
N LEU A 206 -5.89 4.09 -11.83
CA LEU A 206 -4.64 3.33 -11.75
C LEU A 206 -4.13 2.82 -13.10
N ASP A 207 -4.73 3.22 -14.21
CA ASP A 207 -4.34 2.77 -15.56
C ASP A 207 -2.84 2.99 -15.82
N LYS A 208 -2.30 4.11 -15.34
CA LYS A 208 -0.87 4.42 -15.45
C LYS A 208 0.02 3.58 -14.51
N TYR A 209 -0.53 2.90 -13.51
CA TYR A 209 0.27 2.00 -12.66
C TYR A 209 0.83 0.85 -13.48
N LEU A 210 0.02 0.32 -14.38
CA LEU A 210 0.38 -0.80 -15.26
C LEU A 210 1.31 -0.38 -16.42
N SER A 211 1.17 0.85 -16.93
CA SER A 211 1.98 1.34 -18.04
C SER A 211 3.40 1.74 -17.63
N LEU A 212 3.62 2.11 -16.37
CA LEU A 212 4.96 2.43 -15.84
C LEU A 212 5.83 1.18 -15.58
N ILE A 213 5.22 -0.01 -15.61
CA ILE A 213 5.91 -1.30 -15.44
C ILE A 213 6.38 -1.85 -16.79
N HIS A 214 5.86 -1.31 -17.92
CA HIS A 214 6.14 -1.77 -19.28
C HIS A 214 6.93 -0.77 -20.13
N ILE A 215 7.50 0.29 -19.52
CA ILE A 215 8.39 1.23 -20.21
C ILE A 215 9.82 1.01 -19.77
#